data_94448be16323bb3038bbe662a6014fe4
#
_entry.id   94448be16323bb3038bbe662a6014fe4
#
_cell.length_a   1.000
_cell.length_b   1.000
_cell.length_c   1.000
_cell.angle_alpha   90.00
_cell.angle_beta   90.00
_cell.angle_gamma   90.00
#
_symmetry.space_group_name_H-M   'P 1'
#
loop_
_entity.id
_entity.type
_entity.pdbx_description
1 polymer ?
#
loop_
_entity_poly.entity_id
_entity_poly.type
_entity_poly.pdbx_seq_one_letter_code
_entity_poly.pdbx_strand_id
1 'polypeptide(L)'
;MAKGDSSTRAPSKGTLLVVDDERSLRFSIGEWARDEGFAPLEAATGREALEAVRERGVDAVVLDLKLGDEDGLRVLKELRESDPSLPVVMLTGHGTVEQAVRAIQLGAYDFMLKPPDLTHLGVVLDRALEHARLRQEVNRLRESATGNLVIIGDSDGLRHAMSRLERAAKASSSTVLIHGETGSGKELMARYLHERSARAPGPFVELNCSAIPEQLLESELYGHERGAFTDAKRFRKGLFELADRGTLFLDEIGEMAPQLQAKLLRVLETRTFRRVGGAVDITVDVRVVAATHRDLAKLVAEGRFREDLYFRLNVVPVVVPPLRERPSDIPPLAEHFVARFCRELGRPTAHLHPGALERMLAYRWPGNVRELRNIIERVVLLEAEDEIRAEHLPSELTTGAHAPAGAPSEPFPPGIVRPLAEIEKLAIEHALGVCDGNKTRAATMLGIARQTLRTKLKEYAIGDDAEDSEPV
;
A
#
# COMPACT_ATOMS: atom_id res chain seq x y z
N MET A 1 58.48 21.46 -20.71
CA MET A 1 57.64 20.51 -21.46
C MET A 1 56.95 19.63 -20.50
N ALA A 2 55.69 19.87 -20.23
CA ALA A 2 54.76 18.92 -19.71
C ALA A 2 53.36 19.46 -20.07
N LYS A 3 52.69 18.83 -21.04
CA LYS A 3 51.30 19.10 -21.41
C LYS A 3 50.40 18.62 -20.26
N GLY A 4 49.68 19.53 -19.64
CA GLY A 4 48.65 19.21 -18.68
C GLY A 4 47.51 18.48 -19.37
N ASP A 5 47.25 17.32 -18.83
CA ASP A 5 46.17 16.43 -19.16
C ASP A 5 44.87 17.06 -18.66
N SER A 6 44.04 17.56 -19.58
CA SER A 6 42.69 18.02 -19.26
C SER A 6 41.81 16.79 -19.08
N SER A 7 41.85 16.19 -17.89
CA SER A 7 40.88 15.17 -17.52
C SER A 7 39.50 15.79 -17.53
N THR A 8 38.70 15.47 -18.52
CA THR A 8 37.26 15.72 -18.61
C THR A 8 36.59 15.04 -17.41
N ARG A 9 36.42 15.82 -16.35
CA ARG A 9 35.60 15.42 -15.18
C ARG A 9 34.18 15.22 -15.71
N ALA A 10 33.60 14.06 -15.50
CA ALA A 10 32.22 13.80 -15.86
C ALA A 10 31.32 14.89 -15.23
N PRO A 11 30.31 15.41 -15.94
CA PRO A 11 29.44 16.48 -15.44
C PRO A 11 28.76 16.00 -14.16
N SER A 12 28.90 16.78 -13.08
CA SER A 12 28.40 16.43 -11.75
C SER A 12 26.97 16.92 -11.48
N LYS A 13 26.48 17.89 -12.25
CA LYS A 13 25.17 18.54 -12.06
C LYS A 13 24.07 18.06 -13.01
N GLY A 14 24.42 17.38 -14.12
CA GLY A 14 23.46 16.88 -15.10
C GLY A 14 23.53 17.61 -16.46
N THR A 15 22.60 17.31 -17.35
CA THR A 15 22.53 17.83 -18.72
C THR A 15 21.61 19.05 -18.79
N LEU A 16 22.15 20.20 -19.19
CA LEU A 16 21.40 21.45 -19.37
C LEU A 16 21.19 21.70 -20.87
N LEU A 17 19.94 21.77 -21.31
CA LEU A 17 19.60 22.16 -22.67
C LEU A 17 19.36 23.66 -22.75
N VAL A 18 20.09 24.35 -23.61
CA VAL A 18 19.93 25.78 -23.90
C VAL A 18 19.26 25.94 -25.26
N VAL A 19 18.07 26.52 -25.26
CA VAL A 19 17.21 26.71 -26.44
C VAL A 19 17.04 28.19 -26.70
N ASP A 20 17.65 28.67 -27.75
CA ASP A 20 17.65 30.10 -28.14
C ASP A 20 17.98 30.22 -29.64
N ASP A 21 17.43 31.11 -30.42
CA ASP A 21 17.79 31.31 -31.80
C ASP A 21 19.12 32.08 -31.95
N GLU A 22 19.52 32.84 -30.91
CA GLU A 22 20.76 33.59 -30.90
C GLU A 22 21.96 32.75 -30.51
N ARG A 23 22.84 32.46 -31.49
CA ARG A 23 24.02 31.60 -31.30
C ARG A 23 24.99 32.13 -30.21
N SER A 24 25.16 33.44 -30.11
CA SER A 24 26.04 34.09 -29.12
C SER A 24 25.59 33.81 -27.70
N LEU A 25 24.30 33.88 -27.48
CA LEU A 25 23.72 33.62 -26.13
C LEU A 25 23.80 32.14 -25.77
N ARG A 26 23.45 31.23 -26.71
CA ARG A 26 23.64 29.78 -26.48
C ARG A 26 25.06 29.42 -26.12
N PHE A 27 26.02 29.97 -26.87
CA PHE A 27 27.45 29.75 -26.58
C PHE A 27 27.85 30.28 -25.20
N SER A 28 27.46 31.50 -24.85
CA SER A 28 27.78 32.12 -23.57
C SER A 28 27.20 31.32 -22.37
N ILE A 29 25.92 30.95 -22.45
CA ILE A 29 25.30 30.14 -21.41
C ILE A 29 25.92 28.72 -21.40
N GLY A 30 26.26 28.15 -22.55
CA GLY A 30 26.90 26.84 -22.66
C GLY A 30 28.30 26.81 -22.00
N GLU A 31 29.14 27.83 -22.22
CA GLU A 31 30.45 27.90 -21.55
C GLU A 31 30.30 28.05 -20.04
N TRP A 32 29.45 28.97 -19.59
CA TRP A 32 29.15 29.12 -18.17
C TRP A 32 28.61 27.80 -17.56
N ALA A 33 27.73 27.08 -18.27
CA ALA A 33 27.17 25.80 -17.78
C ALA A 33 28.26 24.73 -17.60
N ARG A 34 29.28 24.69 -18.48
CA ARG A 34 30.44 23.79 -18.32
C ARG A 34 31.26 24.13 -17.09
N ASP A 35 31.51 25.44 -16.86
CA ASP A 35 32.23 25.90 -15.68
C ASP A 35 31.51 25.58 -14.38
N GLU A 36 30.17 25.61 -14.40
CA GLU A 36 29.31 25.22 -13.28
C GLU A 36 29.14 23.69 -13.12
N GLY A 37 29.70 22.89 -14.05
CA GLY A 37 29.65 21.42 -13.96
C GLY A 37 28.44 20.77 -14.62
N PHE A 38 27.75 21.46 -15.53
CA PHE A 38 26.72 20.89 -16.39
C PHE A 38 27.30 20.33 -17.70
N ALA A 39 26.60 19.39 -18.31
CA ALA A 39 26.79 19.01 -19.72
C ALA A 39 25.83 19.84 -20.58
N PRO A 40 26.29 20.94 -21.25
CA PRO A 40 25.39 21.75 -22.06
C PRO A 40 25.06 21.08 -23.38
N LEU A 41 23.78 21.08 -23.75
CA LEU A 41 23.27 20.81 -25.07
C LEU A 41 22.69 22.12 -25.64
N GLU A 42 22.81 22.31 -26.95
CA GLU A 42 22.31 23.49 -27.62
C GLU A 42 21.23 23.09 -28.63
N ALA A 43 20.15 23.89 -28.71
CA ALA A 43 19.14 23.82 -29.74
C ALA A 43 18.80 25.23 -30.23
N ALA A 44 18.63 25.39 -31.52
CA ALA A 44 18.28 26.67 -32.13
C ALA A 44 16.76 26.82 -32.39
N THR A 45 16.03 25.71 -32.31
CA THR A 45 14.59 25.64 -32.61
C THR A 45 13.85 24.79 -31.58
N GLY A 46 12.53 24.98 -31.46
CA GLY A 46 11.68 24.16 -30.59
C GLY A 46 11.70 22.68 -30.99
N ARG A 47 11.77 22.37 -32.28
CA ARG A 47 11.86 20.99 -32.76
C ARG A 47 13.14 20.30 -32.30
N GLU A 48 14.29 20.95 -32.44
CA GLU A 48 15.57 20.43 -31.93
C GLU A 48 15.55 20.21 -30.41
N ALA A 49 14.90 21.12 -29.70
CA ALA A 49 14.74 20.99 -28.24
C ALA A 49 13.93 19.75 -27.84
N LEU A 50 12.80 19.48 -28.51
CA LEU A 50 11.98 18.30 -28.27
C LEU A 50 12.70 17.00 -28.63
N GLU A 51 13.45 16.99 -29.74
CA GLU A 51 14.30 15.85 -30.13
C GLU A 51 15.40 15.59 -29.08
N ALA A 52 16.09 16.65 -28.61
CA ALA A 52 17.12 16.51 -27.59
C ALA A 52 16.58 15.95 -26.27
N VAL A 53 15.41 16.38 -25.82
CA VAL A 53 14.77 15.84 -24.59
C VAL A 53 14.41 14.36 -24.74
N ARG A 54 13.93 13.94 -25.91
CA ARG A 54 13.55 12.55 -26.17
C ARG A 54 14.74 11.60 -26.28
N GLU A 55 15.85 12.06 -26.86
CA GLU A 55 16.97 11.18 -27.24
C GLU A 55 18.16 11.24 -26.28
N ARG A 56 18.39 12.34 -25.56
CA ARG A 56 19.65 12.61 -24.88
C ARG A 56 19.58 12.74 -23.36
N GLY A 57 18.40 12.57 -22.75
CA GLY A 57 18.26 12.64 -21.29
C GLY A 57 18.66 14.02 -20.75
N VAL A 58 17.74 14.99 -20.81
CA VAL A 58 17.94 16.37 -20.36
C VAL A 58 17.42 16.51 -18.93
N ASP A 59 18.21 17.13 -18.04
CA ASP A 59 17.85 17.34 -16.63
C ASP A 59 17.20 18.69 -16.37
N ALA A 60 17.55 19.72 -17.17
CA ALA A 60 16.95 21.06 -17.09
C ALA A 60 16.99 21.74 -18.44
N VAL A 61 16.09 22.69 -18.69
CA VAL A 61 16.00 23.46 -19.92
C VAL A 61 16.01 24.96 -19.59
N VAL A 62 16.84 25.70 -20.34
CA VAL A 62 16.76 27.17 -20.44
C VAL A 62 16.18 27.47 -21.82
N LEU A 63 15.00 28.08 -21.88
CA LEU A 63 14.21 28.26 -23.10
C LEU A 63 13.91 29.72 -23.36
N ASP A 64 14.26 30.20 -24.55
CA ASP A 64 13.84 31.53 -24.98
C ASP A 64 12.31 31.58 -25.22
N LEU A 65 11.72 32.69 -24.84
CA LEU A 65 10.32 33.00 -25.08
C LEU A 65 10.03 33.18 -26.58
N LYS A 66 11.02 33.58 -27.37
CA LYS A 66 10.87 33.87 -28.80
C LYS A 66 11.99 33.24 -29.59
N LEU A 67 11.70 32.15 -30.30
CA LEU A 67 12.66 31.40 -31.11
C LEU A 67 12.47 31.72 -32.60
N GLY A 68 12.97 32.88 -33.05
CA GLY A 68 12.69 33.36 -34.40
C GLY A 68 11.19 33.59 -34.60
N ASP A 69 10.56 32.77 -35.45
CA ASP A 69 9.12 32.82 -35.71
C ASP A 69 8.31 31.89 -34.78
N GLU A 70 8.95 31.06 -33.95
CA GLU A 70 8.26 30.13 -33.03
C GLU A 70 8.01 30.80 -31.66
N ASP A 71 6.82 30.48 -31.08
CA ASP A 71 6.45 30.89 -29.72
C ASP A 71 6.99 29.89 -28.68
N GLY A 72 7.97 30.34 -27.85
CA GLY A 72 8.56 29.51 -26.80
C GLY A 72 7.54 29.00 -25.76
N LEU A 73 6.40 29.67 -25.57
CA LEU A 73 5.32 29.19 -24.71
C LEU A 73 4.67 27.90 -25.28
N ARG A 74 4.62 27.77 -26.61
CA ARG A 74 4.16 26.54 -27.25
C ARG A 74 5.16 25.41 -27.03
N VAL A 75 6.45 25.69 -27.21
CA VAL A 75 7.53 24.71 -26.96
C VAL A 75 7.53 24.29 -25.47
N LEU A 76 7.37 25.21 -24.54
CA LEU A 76 7.23 24.92 -23.10
C LEU A 76 6.08 23.92 -22.86
N LYS A 77 4.91 24.13 -23.47
CA LYS A 77 3.76 23.23 -23.32
C LYS A 77 4.08 21.84 -23.82
N GLU A 78 4.67 21.71 -25.01
CA GLU A 78 5.03 20.44 -25.63
C GLU A 78 6.11 19.69 -24.80
N LEU A 79 7.09 20.41 -24.27
CA LEU A 79 8.09 19.84 -23.33
C LEU A 79 7.45 19.29 -22.05
N ARG A 80 6.51 20.05 -21.47
CA ARG A 80 5.78 19.64 -20.25
C ARG A 80 4.81 18.48 -20.48
N GLU A 81 4.26 18.35 -21.68
CA GLU A 81 3.45 17.19 -22.08
C GLU A 81 4.34 15.94 -22.25
N SER A 82 5.56 16.10 -22.75
CA SER A 82 6.53 15.01 -22.90
C SER A 82 7.13 14.55 -21.58
N ASP A 83 7.55 15.48 -20.73
CA ASP A 83 8.05 15.21 -19.37
C ASP A 83 7.52 16.24 -18.37
N PRO A 84 6.48 15.88 -17.59
CA PRO A 84 5.94 16.74 -16.53
C PRO A 84 6.91 17.07 -15.40
N SER A 85 8.04 16.37 -15.25
CA SER A 85 9.02 16.60 -14.20
C SER A 85 10.16 17.50 -14.61
N LEU A 86 10.39 17.70 -15.92
CA LEU A 86 11.49 18.47 -16.48
C LEU A 86 11.40 19.96 -16.11
N PRO A 87 12.33 20.54 -15.34
CA PRO A 87 12.32 21.96 -15.03
C PRO A 87 12.71 22.80 -16.24
N VAL A 88 11.91 23.82 -16.55
CA VAL A 88 12.15 24.76 -17.64
C VAL A 88 12.21 26.17 -17.08
N VAL A 89 13.34 26.88 -17.29
CA VAL A 89 13.52 28.30 -16.98
C VAL A 89 13.38 29.09 -18.28
N MET A 90 12.44 30.05 -18.31
CA MET A 90 12.19 30.86 -19.49
C MET A 90 13.09 32.11 -19.52
N LEU A 91 13.65 32.42 -20.69
CA LEU A 91 14.36 33.68 -20.92
C LEU A 91 13.53 34.61 -21.85
N THR A 92 13.65 35.90 -21.69
CA THR A 92 12.98 36.87 -22.58
C THR A 92 13.74 38.19 -22.69
N GLY A 93 13.78 38.77 -23.89
CA GLY A 93 14.37 40.09 -24.12
C GLY A 93 13.45 41.27 -23.75
N HIS A 94 12.13 41.10 -23.80
CA HIS A 94 11.12 42.12 -23.55
C HIS A 94 9.90 41.56 -22.88
N GLY A 95 10.06 40.94 -21.70
CA GLY A 95 8.95 40.27 -21.00
C GLY A 95 8.00 41.27 -20.34
N THR A 96 6.73 41.22 -20.73
CA THR A 96 5.67 41.84 -19.92
C THR A 96 5.35 40.93 -18.73
N VAL A 97 4.85 41.51 -17.64
CA VAL A 97 4.40 40.74 -16.47
C VAL A 97 3.37 39.65 -16.86
N GLU A 98 2.54 39.92 -17.86
CA GLU A 98 1.55 39.03 -18.38
C GLU A 98 2.17 37.76 -19.01
N GLN A 99 3.28 37.91 -19.75
CA GLN A 99 4.00 36.78 -20.36
C GLN A 99 4.68 35.91 -19.31
N ALA A 100 5.27 36.52 -18.28
CA ALA A 100 5.85 35.81 -17.16
C ALA A 100 4.81 35.02 -16.40
N VAL A 101 3.65 35.59 -16.08
CA VAL A 101 2.52 34.90 -15.43
C VAL A 101 2.03 33.76 -16.28
N ARG A 102 1.92 33.96 -17.59
CA ARG A 102 1.48 32.90 -18.52
C ARG A 102 2.48 31.74 -18.61
N ALA A 103 3.79 32.03 -18.61
CA ALA A 103 4.83 31.00 -18.58
C ALA A 103 4.74 30.13 -17.32
N ILE A 104 4.59 30.76 -16.16
CA ILE A 104 4.42 30.05 -14.88
C ILE A 104 3.13 29.22 -14.85
N GLN A 105 2.01 29.75 -15.38
CA GLN A 105 0.75 29.02 -15.50
C GLN A 105 0.85 27.79 -16.43
N LEU A 106 1.70 27.84 -17.47
CA LEU A 106 1.99 26.74 -18.35
C LEU A 106 3.03 25.75 -17.80
N GLY A 107 3.56 26.02 -16.60
CA GLY A 107 4.44 25.10 -15.88
C GLY A 107 5.93 25.41 -16.01
N ALA A 108 6.33 26.60 -16.43
CA ALA A 108 7.71 27.03 -16.27
C ALA A 108 8.09 27.04 -14.79
N TYR A 109 9.33 26.65 -14.48
CA TYR A 109 9.85 26.70 -13.11
C TYR A 109 10.12 28.15 -12.67
N ASP A 110 10.74 28.93 -13.56
CA ASP A 110 11.02 30.34 -13.34
C ASP A 110 11.14 31.06 -14.68
N PHE A 111 11.30 32.39 -14.60
CA PHE A 111 11.35 33.31 -15.71
C PHE A 111 12.42 34.40 -15.47
N MET A 112 13.26 34.69 -16.47
CA MET A 112 14.34 35.67 -16.35
C MET A 112 14.44 36.58 -17.58
N LEU A 113 14.92 37.80 -17.38
CA LEU A 113 15.18 38.75 -18.46
C LEU A 113 16.53 38.49 -19.13
N LYS A 114 16.64 38.72 -20.45
CA LYS A 114 17.90 38.73 -21.17
C LYS A 114 18.58 40.12 -21.08
N PRO A 115 19.91 40.18 -20.93
CA PRO A 115 20.81 39.06 -20.70
C PRO A 115 20.64 38.48 -19.29
N PRO A 116 20.64 37.16 -19.12
CA PRO A 116 20.47 36.58 -17.82
C PRO A 116 21.65 36.86 -16.90
N ASP A 117 21.37 37.14 -15.63
CA ASP A 117 22.41 37.06 -14.59
C ASP A 117 22.76 35.59 -14.37
N LEU A 118 23.94 35.19 -14.82
CA LEU A 118 24.40 33.82 -14.76
C LEU A 118 24.53 33.29 -13.33
N THR A 119 24.85 34.15 -12.37
CA THR A 119 24.90 33.76 -10.96
C THR A 119 23.50 33.43 -10.45
N HIS A 120 22.52 34.28 -10.78
CA HIS A 120 21.13 34.03 -10.43
C HIS A 120 20.56 32.80 -11.17
N LEU A 121 20.89 32.63 -12.45
CA LEU A 121 20.49 31.46 -13.22
C LEU A 121 21.00 30.16 -12.57
N GLY A 122 22.23 30.14 -12.06
CA GLY A 122 22.79 28.99 -11.35
C GLY A 122 21.97 28.64 -10.10
N VAL A 123 21.64 29.64 -9.28
CA VAL A 123 20.79 29.39 -8.07
C VAL A 123 19.40 28.86 -8.43
N VAL A 124 18.79 29.41 -9.50
CA VAL A 124 17.47 28.96 -9.94
C VAL A 124 17.53 27.53 -10.47
N LEU A 125 18.54 27.18 -11.28
CA LEU A 125 18.72 25.82 -11.82
C LEU A 125 19.01 24.81 -10.71
N ASP A 126 19.88 25.12 -9.75
CA ASP A 126 20.19 24.24 -8.63
C ASP A 126 18.91 23.92 -7.81
N ARG A 127 18.09 24.92 -7.50
CA ARG A 127 16.79 24.73 -6.83
C ARG A 127 15.81 23.93 -7.68
N ALA A 128 15.77 24.18 -8.99
CA ALA A 128 14.89 23.49 -9.92
C ALA A 128 15.21 22.00 -10.00
N LEU A 129 16.50 21.66 -10.08
CA LEU A 129 17.01 20.29 -10.10
C LEU A 129 16.77 19.58 -8.77
N GLU A 130 17.02 20.23 -7.64
CA GLU A 130 16.73 19.67 -6.32
C GLU A 130 15.23 19.34 -6.17
N HIS A 131 14.37 20.27 -6.58
CA HIS A 131 12.92 20.05 -6.54
C HIS A 131 12.47 18.93 -7.48
N ALA A 132 13.06 18.82 -8.67
CA ALA A 132 12.79 17.71 -9.60
C ALA A 132 13.25 16.37 -9.01
N ARG A 133 14.45 16.30 -8.42
CA ARG A 133 14.97 15.12 -7.73
C ARG A 133 14.10 14.68 -6.58
N LEU A 134 13.68 15.61 -5.72
CA LEU A 134 12.79 15.29 -4.60
C LEU A 134 11.43 14.77 -5.09
N ARG A 135 10.88 15.34 -6.16
CA ARG A 135 9.65 14.82 -6.78
C ARG A 135 9.83 13.42 -7.36
N GLN A 136 10.93 13.17 -8.06
CA GLN A 136 11.24 11.85 -8.62
C GLN A 136 11.45 10.82 -7.49
N GLU A 137 12.15 11.19 -6.41
CA GLU A 137 12.35 10.30 -5.26
C GLU A 137 11.04 10.01 -4.53
N VAL A 138 10.17 11.01 -4.33
CA VAL A 138 8.82 10.80 -3.79
C VAL A 138 8.00 9.89 -4.70
N ASN A 139 8.06 10.06 -6.03
CA ASN A 139 7.37 9.18 -6.96
C ASN A 139 7.97 7.77 -6.94
N ARG A 140 9.28 7.63 -6.91
CA ARG A 140 9.95 6.33 -6.80
C ARG A 140 9.63 5.62 -5.48
N LEU A 141 9.60 6.36 -4.37
CA LEU A 141 9.19 5.82 -3.07
C LEU A 141 7.70 5.44 -3.06
N ARG A 142 6.85 6.24 -3.72
CA ARG A 142 5.44 5.89 -3.94
C ARG A 142 5.31 4.63 -4.80
N GLU A 143 6.01 4.55 -5.93
CA GLU A 143 6.02 3.36 -6.80
C GLU A 143 6.59 2.13 -6.09
N SER A 144 7.61 2.30 -5.24
CA SER A 144 8.16 1.22 -4.42
C SER A 144 7.22 0.81 -3.28
N ALA A 145 6.52 1.77 -2.68
CA ALA A 145 5.53 1.52 -1.63
C ALA A 145 4.21 0.98 -2.18
N THR A 146 3.83 1.37 -3.40
CA THR A 146 2.60 0.90 -4.04
C THR A 146 2.82 -0.37 -4.84
N GLY A 147 4.07 -0.77 -5.14
CA GLY A 147 4.41 -1.89 -6.05
C GLY A 147 3.35 -1.92 -7.14
N ASN A 148 3.61 -1.97 -8.41
CA ASN A 148 2.60 -1.90 -9.48
C ASN A 148 1.23 -2.38 -9.02
N LEU A 149 0.25 -1.45 -8.85
CA LEU A 149 -1.08 -1.76 -8.32
C LEU A 149 -1.84 -2.59 -9.34
N VAL A 150 -1.48 -3.88 -9.42
CA VAL A 150 -2.09 -4.82 -10.37
C VAL A 150 -3.20 -5.56 -9.64
N ILE A 151 -4.44 -5.22 -9.97
CA ILE A 151 -5.58 -6.05 -9.58
C ILE A 151 -5.65 -7.20 -10.56
N ILE A 152 -5.44 -8.42 -10.04
CA ILE A 152 -5.42 -9.64 -10.84
C ILE A 152 -6.75 -10.36 -10.66
N GLY A 153 -7.32 -10.77 -11.78
CA GLY A 153 -8.59 -11.47 -11.88
C GLY A 153 -9.55 -10.79 -12.84
N ASP A 154 -10.44 -11.59 -13.40
CA ASP A 154 -11.45 -11.17 -14.38
C ASP A 154 -12.82 -11.80 -14.10
N SER A 155 -13.05 -12.25 -12.87
CA SER A 155 -14.35 -12.77 -12.45
C SER A 155 -15.43 -11.70 -12.48
N ASP A 156 -16.67 -12.08 -12.73
CA ASP A 156 -17.80 -11.16 -12.85
C ASP A 156 -17.99 -10.32 -11.58
N GLY A 157 -17.84 -10.93 -10.41
CA GLY A 157 -17.95 -10.23 -9.13
C GLY A 157 -16.88 -9.16 -8.94
N LEU A 158 -15.63 -9.46 -9.34
CA LEU A 158 -14.52 -8.53 -9.27
C LEU A 158 -14.70 -7.38 -10.27
N ARG A 159 -15.07 -7.69 -11.53
CA ARG A 159 -15.38 -6.68 -12.56
C ARG A 159 -16.50 -5.74 -12.11
N HIS A 160 -17.53 -6.29 -11.49
CA HIS A 160 -18.64 -5.47 -10.97
C HIS A 160 -18.16 -4.51 -9.85
N ALA A 161 -17.35 -4.99 -8.93
CA ALA A 161 -16.74 -4.16 -7.88
C ALA A 161 -15.87 -3.04 -8.47
N MET A 162 -15.00 -3.36 -9.44
CA MET A 162 -14.15 -2.39 -10.13
C MET A 162 -14.96 -1.34 -10.91
N SER A 163 -15.98 -1.75 -11.65
CA SER A 163 -16.86 -0.82 -12.37
C SER A 163 -17.59 0.16 -11.42
N ARG A 164 -17.97 -0.29 -10.23
CA ARG A 164 -18.51 0.60 -9.19
C ARG A 164 -17.48 1.59 -8.68
N LEU A 165 -16.24 1.14 -8.42
CA LEU A 165 -15.15 2.02 -8.00
C LEU A 165 -14.81 3.06 -9.07
N GLU A 166 -14.76 2.69 -10.35
CA GLU A 166 -14.52 3.63 -11.45
C GLU A 166 -15.58 4.73 -11.55
N ARG A 167 -16.84 4.35 -11.35
CA ARG A 167 -17.94 5.34 -11.27
C ARG A 167 -17.80 6.24 -10.05
N ALA A 168 -17.44 5.67 -8.90
CA ALA A 168 -17.19 6.41 -7.69
C ALA A 168 -15.96 7.33 -7.79
N ALA A 169 -14.93 6.94 -8.56
CA ALA A 169 -13.73 7.74 -8.79
C ALA A 169 -14.04 9.11 -9.44
N LYS A 170 -15.06 9.17 -10.30
CA LYS A 170 -15.51 10.41 -10.94
C LYS A 170 -16.17 11.38 -9.95
N ALA A 171 -16.71 10.88 -8.84
CA ALA A 171 -17.33 11.67 -7.78
C ALA A 171 -16.31 11.91 -6.64
N SER A 172 -15.55 12.99 -6.73
CA SER A 172 -14.37 13.25 -5.88
C SER A 172 -14.64 13.43 -4.39
N SER A 173 -15.88 13.66 -3.97
CA SER A 173 -16.27 13.96 -2.57
C SER A 173 -17.13 12.87 -1.90
N SER A 174 -17.62 11.86 -2.65
CA SER A 174 -18.49 10.82 -2.10
C SER A 174 -17.68 9.82 -1.26
N THR A 175 -18.21 9.47 -0.09
CA THR A 175 -17.69 8.36 0.71
C THR A 175 -17.96 7.02 0.04
N VAL A 176 -17.01 6.10 0.18
CA VAL A 176 -17.12 4.74 -0.36
C VAL A 176 -16.94 3.76 0.78
N LEU A 177 -17.88 2.83 0.91
CA LEU A 177 -17.80 1.73 1.87
C LEU A 177 -17.49 0.43 1.14
N ILE A 178 -16.31 -0.14 1.43
CA ILE A 178 -15.85 -1.40 0.85
C ILE A 178 -16.13 -2.52 1.84
N HIS A 179 -17.03 -3.42 1.47
CA HIS A 179 -17.34 -4.62 2.26
C HIS A 179 -16.67 -5.85 1.66
N GLY A 180 -16.10 -6.72 2.50
CA GLY A 180 -15.51 -7.97 2.05
C GLY A 180 -14.74 -8.64 3.17
N GLU A 181 -14.54 -9.96 3.05
CA GLU A 181 -13.82 -10.75 4.05
C GLU A 181 -12.37 -10.28 4.24
N THR A 182 -11.79 -10.66 5.37
CA THR A 182 -10.37 -10.40 5.63
C THR A 182 -9.50 -11.07 4.54
N GLY A 183 -8.51 -10.31 4.02
CA GLY A 183 -7.62 -10.80 2.97
C GLY A 183 -8.21 -10.82 1.55
N SER A 184 -9.45 -10.33 1.33
CA SER A 184 -10.08 -10.28 -0.01
C SER A 184 -9.50 -9.23 -0.96
N GLY A 185 -8.74 -8.24 -0.44
CA GLY A 185 -8.12 -7.17 -1.22
C GLY A 185 -8.78 -5.80 -1.06
N LYS A 186 -9.51 -5.53 0.04
CA LYS A 186 -10.20 -4.25 0.29
C LYS A 186 -9.27 -3.03 0.20
N GLU A 187 -8.07 -3.13 0.76
CA GLU A 187 -7.04 -2.07 0.69
C GLU A 187 -6.64 -1.78 -0.77
N LEU A 188 -6.39 -2.81 -1.56
CA LEU A 188 -6.04 -2.69 -2.97
C LEU A 188 -7.15 -1.96 -3.76
N MET A 189 -8.42 -2.25 -3.44
CA MET A 189 -9.58 -1.57 -4.03
C MET A 189 -9.66 -0.09 -3.64
N ALA A 190 -9.32 0.25 -2.39
CA ALA A 190 -9.29 1.64 -1.92
C ALA A 190 -8.17 2.44 -2.62
N ARG A 191 -6.99 1.86 -2.78
CA ARG A 191 -5.87 2.45 -3.53
C ARG A 191 -6.22 2.63 -5.01
N TYR A 192 -6.82 1.63 -5.64
CA TYR A 192 -7.31 1.71 -7.02
C TYR A 192 -8.30 2.86 -7.21
N LEU A 193 -9.26 3.03 -6.29
CA LEU A 193 -10.19 4.15 -6.29
C LEU A 193 -9.46 5.50 -6.23
N HIS A 194 -8.47 5.63 -5.35
CA HIS A 194 -7.70 6.85 -5.18
C HIS A 194 -6.94 7.19 -6.47
N GLU A 195 -6.20 6.25 -7.04
CA GLU A 195 -5.39 6.45 -8.25
C GLU A 195 -6.21 6.80 -9.49
N ARG A 196 -7.47 6.34 -9.56
CA ARG A 196 -8.40 6.66 -10.66
C ARG A 196 -9.22 7.92 -10.42
N SER A 197 -9.05 8.59 -9.29
CA SER A 197 -9.80 9.79 -8.93
C SER A 197 -9.02 11.08 -9.24
N ALA A 198 -9.73 12.21 -9.24
CA ALA A 198 -9.10 13.54 -9.34
C ALA A 198 -8.14 13.84 -8.15
N ARG A 199 -8.16 13.02 -7.11
CA ARG A 199 -7.30 13.14 -5.92
C ARG A 199 -6.02 12.29 -5.99
N ALA A 200 -5.76 11.60 -7.09
CA ALA A 200 -4.55 10.81 -7.31
C ALA A 200 -3.22 11.55 -7.06
N PRO A 201 -3.10 12.86 -7.38
CA PRO A 201 -1.89 13.62 -7.04
C PRO A 201 -1.71 13.87 -5.53
N GLY A 202 -2.80 13.78 -4.75
CA GLY A 202 -2.81 14.00 -3.30
C GLY A 202 -2.30 12.79 -2.51
N PRO A 203 -2.21 12.90 -1.18
CA PRO A 203 -1.79 11.81 -0.33
C PRO A 203 -2.89 10.72 -0.22
N PHE A 204 -2.45 9.46 -0.19
CA PHE A 204 -3.26 8.33 0.27
C PHE A 204 -2.77 7.94 1.66
N VAL A 205 -3.59 8.19 2.66
CA VAL A 205 -3.26 7.91 4.05
C VAL A 205 -4.15 6.78 4.54
N GLU A 206 -3.56 5.77 5.16
CA GLU A 206 -4.28 4.58 5.64
C GLU A 206 -4.19 4.43 7.15
N LEU A 207 -5.27 3.92 7.71
CA LEU A 207 -5.39 3.60 9.12
C LEU A 207 -6.20 2.32 9.29
N ASN A 208 -5.64 1.36 10.01
CA ASN A 208 -6.38 0.19 10.47
C ASN A 208 -6.91 0.44 11.88
N CYS A 209 -8.24 0.52 12.02
CA CYS A 209 -8.90 0.84 13.28
C CYS A 209 -8.76 -0.27 14.33
N SER A 210 -8.48 -1.52 13.92
CA SER A 210 -8.29 -2.64 14.85
C SER A 210 -6.87 -2.76 15.39
N ALA A 211 -5.88 -2.14 14.73
CA ALA A 211 -4.47 -2.29 15.06
C ALA A 211 -3.99 -1.35 16.18
N ILE A 212 -4.79 -0.34 16.56
CA ILE A 212 -4.39 0.72 17.46
C ILE A 212 -5.35 0.76 18.67
N PRO A 213 -4.83 0.83 19.91
CA PRO A 213 -5.67 1.04 21.08
C PRO A 213 -6.53 2.31 20.97
N GLU A 214 -7.76 2.25 21.46
CA GLU A 214 -8.77 3.33 21.32
C GLU A 214 -8.23 4.72 21.71
N GLN A 215 -7.49 4.80 22.81
CA GLN A 215 -6.94 6.07 23.33
C GLN A 215 -5.92 6.70 22.39
N LEU A 216 -5.16 5.88 21.66
CA LEU A 216 -4.19 6.33 20.68
C LEU A 216 -4.83 6.62 19.33
N LEU A 217 -5.90 5.89 18.97
CA LEU A 217 -6.61 6.05 17.71
C LEU A 217 -7.16 7.47 17.53
N GLU A 218 -7.68 8.08 18.59
CA GLU A 218 -8.11 9.47 18.56
C GLU A 218 -6.96 10.43 18.24
N SER A 219 -5.83 10.26 18.92
CA SER A 219 -4.62 11.07 18.72
C SER A 219 -4.01 10.87 17.33
N GLU A 220 -4.05 9.67 16.78
CA GLU A 220 -3.61 9.41 15.40
C GLU A 220 -4.54 10.10 14.38
N LEU A 221 -5.84 9.97 14.52
CA LEU A 221 -6.80 10.56 13.58
C LEU A 221 -6.79 12.08 13.58
N TYR A 222 -6.87 12.69 14.77
CA TYR A 222 -7.09 14.14 14.92
C TYR A 222 -5.83 14.91 15.31
N GLY A 223 -4.74 14.23 15.69
CA GLY A 223 -3.56 14.87 16.25
C GLY A 223 -3.78 15.35 17.69
N HIS A 224 -2.74 15.87 18.29
CA HIS A 224 -2.79 16.40 19.65
C HIS A 224 -1.92 17.64 19.83
N GLU A 225 -2.35 18.50 20.73
CA GLU A 225 -1.55 19.63 21.21
C GLU A 225 -0.62 19.15 22.35
N ARG A 226 0.45 19.92 22.58
CA ARG A 226 1.36 19.63 23.68
C ARG A 226 0.62 19.69 25.02
N GLY A 227 0.74 18.63 25.82
CA GLY A 227 0.09 18.54 27.14
C GLY A 227 -1.35 18.01 27.10
N ALA A 228 -1.85 17.54 25.96
CA ALA A 228 -3.21 16.99 25.83
C ALA A 228 -3.45 15.73 26.68
N PHE A 229 -2.39 14.96 26.94
CA PHE A 229 -2.37 13.80 27.87
C PHE A 229 -0.96 13.63 28.43
N THR A 230 -0.78 12.73 29.41
CA THR A 230 0.46 12.57 30.20
C THR A 230 1.72 12.41 29.33
N ASP A 231 1.63 11.77 28.18
CA ASP A 231 2.76 11.54 27.27
C ASP A 231 2.82 12.50 26.06
N ALA A 232 1.92 13.46 25.95
CA ALA A 232 1.88 14.45 24.88
C ALA A 232 2.97 15.52 25.03
N LYS A 233 4.25 15.12 24.95
CA LYS A 233 5.41 16.01 25.12
C LYS A 233 5.60 17.00 23.98
N ARG A 234 5.11 16.69 22.77
CA ARG A 234 5.23 17.50 21.55
C ARG A 234 3.88 17.57 20.86
N PHE A 235 3.70 18.59 20.06
CA PHE A 235 2.63 18.70 19.09
C PHE A 235 2.76 17.62 17.99
N ARG A 236 1.61 17.05 17.54
CA ARG A 236 1.57 16.11 16.41
C ARG A 236 0.35 16.35 15.55
N LYS A 237 0.54 16.45 14.22
CA LYS A 237 -0.56 16.49 13.25
C LYS A 237 -1.28 15.14 13.18
N GLY A 238 -2.61 15.18 13.00
CA GLY A 238 -3.43 14.00 12.80
C GLY A 238 -3.48 13.55 11.34
N LEU A 239 -3.96 12.30 11.13
CA LEU A 239 -4.09 11.71 9.80
C LEU A 239 -5.05 12.50 8.90
N PHE A 240 -6.08 13.15 9.43
CA PHE A 240 -6.94 14.04 8.66
C PHE A 240 -6.18 15.24 8.09
N GLU A 241 -5.21 15.81 8.82
CA GLU A 241 -4.36 16.88 8.31
C GLU A 241 -3.37 16.36 7.25
N LEU A 242 -2.82 15.16 7.47
CA LEU A 242 -1.89 14.53 6.53
C LEU A 242 -2.58 14.09 5.23
N ALA A 243 -3.87 13.78 5.29
CA ALA A 243 -4.68 13.38 4.14
C ALA A 243 -5.31 14.56 3.39
N ASP A 244 -5.03 15.80 3.79
CA ASP A 244 -5.66 16.98 3.17
C ASP A 244 -5.44 17.01 1.66
N ARG A 245 -6.51 17.30 0.91
CA ARG A 245 -6.62 17.24 -0.57
C ARG A 245 -6.39 15.84 -1.17
N GLY A 246 -6.33 14.82 -0.33
CA GLY A 246 -6.12 13.42 -0.71
C GLY A 246 -7.26 12.52 -0.28
N THR A 247 -6.90 11.29 0.11
CA THR A 247 -7.83 10.24 0.55
C THR A 247 -7.35 9.65 1.88
N LEU A 248 -8.26 9.54 2.84
CA LEU A 248 -8.08 8.80 4.08
C LEU A 248 -8.82 7.47 3.97
N PHE A 249 -8.08 6.37 4.05
CA PHE A 249 -8.60 5.02 4.07
C PHE A 249 -8.67 4.50 5.51
N LEU A 250 -9.88 4.14 5.95
CA LEU A 250 -10.17 3.59 7.27
C LEU A 250 -10.50 2.10 7.13
N ASP A 251 -9.51 1.24 7.39
CA ASP A 251 -9.74 -0.20 7.38
C ASP A 251 -10.34 -0.65 8.72
N GLU A 252 -11.18 -1.68 8.63
CA GLU A 252 -11.91 -2.28 9.76
C GLU A 252 -12.68 -1.24 10.59
N ILE A 253 -13.44 -0.36 9.89
CA ILE A 253 -14.23 0.72 10.52
C ILE A 253 -15.26 0.19 11.55
N GLY A 254 -15.71 -1.05 11.40
CA GLY A 254 -16.62 -1.71 12.34
C GLY A 254 -16.03 -2.00 13.72
N GLU A 255 -14.70 -1.80 13.89
CA GLU A 255 -14.02 -1.93 15.19
C GLU A 255 -13.88 -0.60 15.92
N MET A 256 -14.28 0.51 15.30
CA MET A 256 -14.16 1.84 15.89
C MET A 256 -15.09 2.02 17.10
N ALA A 257 -14.54 2.50 18.20
CA ALA A 257 -15.29 2.76 19.43
C ALA A 257 -16.39 3.83 19.22
N PRO A 258 -17.56 3.71 19.90
CA PRO A 258 -18.71 4.61 19.69
C PRO A 258 -18.40 6.10 19.88
N GLN A 259 -17.47 6.44 20.77
CA GLN A 259 -17.06 7.82 21.00
C GLN A 259 -16.36 8.44 19.79
N LEU A 260 -15.52 7.65 19.11
CA LEU A 260 -14.81 8.08 17.91
C LEU A 260 -15.72 8.12 16.68
N GLN A 261 -16.74 7.25 16.64
CA GLN A 261 -17.77 7.29 15.59
C GLN A 261 -18.49 8.65 15.54
N ALA A 262 -18.83 9.23 16.70
CA ALA A 262 -19.47 10.55 16.76
C ALA A 262 -18.55 11.68 16.25
N LYS A 263 -17.25 11.60 16.58
CA LYS A 263 -16.28 12.57 16.10
C LYS A 263 -16.03 12.45 14.58
N LEU A 264 -15.96 11.22 14.08
CA LEU A 264 -15.81 10.95 12.65
C LEU A 264 -17.02 11.50 11.86
N LEU A 265 -18.25 11.26 12.34
CA LEU A 265 -19.45 11.79 11.72
C LEU A 265 -19.39 13.31 11.58
N ARG A 266 -18.99 14.01 12.65
CA ARG A 266 -18.84 15.47 12.62
C ARG A 266 -17.86 15.91 11.52
N VAL A 267 -16.72 15.27 11.38
CA VAL A 267 -15.74 15.62 10.33
C VAL A 267 -16.31 15.36 8.93
N LEU A 268 -17.04 14.25 8.73
CA LEU A 268 -17.68 13.93 7.46
C LEU A 268 -18.77 14.93 7.05
N GLU A 269 -19.40 15.59 8.02
CA GLU A 269 -20.45 16.59 7.79
C GLU A 269 -19.89 18.01 7.61
N THR A 270 -19.02 18.42 8.56
CA THR A 270 -18.59 19.81 8.66
C THR A 270 -17.24 20.07 7.99
N ARG A 271 -16.48 19.02 7.66
CA ARG A 271 -15.08 19.07 7.19
C ARG A 271 -14.14 19.79 8.17
N THR A 272 -14.54 19.85 9.43
CA THR A 272 -13.77 20.52 10.50
C THR A 272 -13.64 19.60 11.70
N PHE A 273 -12.50 19.72 12.38
CA PHE A 273 -12.24 19.03 13.65
C PHE A 273 -11.28 19.83 14.52
N ARG A 274 -11.09 19.38 15.77
CA ARG A 274 -10.11 19.94 16.70
C ARG A 274 -9.14 18.84 17.11
N ARG A 275 -7.89 19.21 17.30
CA ARG A 275 -6.90 18.31 17.89
C ARG A 275 -7.27 17.98 19.33
N VAL A 276 -6.80 16.84 19.81
CA VAL A 276 -6.95 16.47 21.22
C VAL A 276 -6.27 17.52 22.11
N GLY A 277 -7.01 18.08 23.06
CA GLY A 277 -6.54 19.20 23.90
C GLY A 277 -6.49 20.56 23.21
N GLY A 278 -6.86 20.67 21.95
CA GLY A 278 -6.88 21.93 21.19
C GLY A 278 -8.25 22.62 21.15
N ALA A 279 -8.25 23.94 21.00
CA ALA A 279 -9.46 24.77 20.87
C ALA A 279 -9.73 25.27 19.43
N VAL A 280 -8.74 25.14 18.53
CA VAL A 280 -8.80 25.68 17.16
C VAL A 280 -9.49 24.68 16.23
N ASP A 281 -10.48 25.16 15.46
CA ASP A 281 -11.11 24.38 14.40
C ASP A 281 -10.19 24.33 13.17
N ILE A 282 -9.92 23.13 12.69
CA ILE A 282 -9.09 22.84 11.52
C ILE A 282 -9.99 22.35 10.41
N THR A 283 -9.93 23.02 9.26
CA THR A 283 -10.70 22.65 8.07
C THR A 283 -9.83 21.81 7.13
N VAL A 284 -10.39 20.72 6.61
CA VAL A 284 -9.72 19.80 5.68
C VAL A 284 -10.63 19.40 4.53
N ASP A 285 -10.04 19.15 3.39
CA ASP A 285 -10.73 18.58 2.23
C ASP A 285 -10.23 17.15 1.95
N VAL A 286 -10.76 16.18 2.70
CA VAL A 286 -10.36 14.77 2.63
C VAL A 286 -11.49 13.93 2.09
N ARG A 287 -11.18 13.04 1.15
CA ARG A 287 -12.08 11.95 0.74
C ARG A 287 -11.91 10.79 1.71
N VAL A 288 -13.00 10.32 2.32
CA VAL A 288 -12.96 9.15 3.20
C VAL A 288 -13.43 7.91 2.44
N VAL A 289 -12.63 6.85 2.53
CA VAL A 289 -12.94 5.49 2.09
C VAL A 289 -12.87 4.59 3.29
N ALA A 290 -13.94 3.88 3.60
CA ALA A 290 -14.02 2.96 4.73
C ALA A 290 -14.09 1.51 4.25
N ALA A 291 -13.47 0.59 4.98
CA ALA A 291 -13.58 -0.83 4.71
C ALA A 291 -13.91 -1.62 5.98
N THR A 292 -14.60 -2.74 5.82
CA THR A 292 -14.91 -3.65 6.92
C THR A 292 -15.26 -5.05 6.41
N HIS A 293 -15.01 -6.05 7.23
CA HIS A 293 -15.52 -7.40 7.03
C HIS A 293 -16.83 -7.65 7.80
N ARG A 294 -17.16 -6.76 8.75
CA ARG A 294 -18.38 -6.90 9.60
C ARG A 294 -19.62 -6.37 8.91
N ASP A 295 -20.74 -6.96 9.21
CA ASP A 295 -22.06 -6.42 8.85
C ASP A 295 -22.39 -5.21 9.73
N LEU A 296 -22.20 -4.01 9.18
CA LEU A 296 -22.47 -2.77 9.89
C LEU A 296 -23.97 -2.59 10.23
N ALA A 297 -24.88 -3.10 9.39
CA ALA A 297 -26.31 -3.01 9.68
C ALA A 297 -26.68 -3.83 10.93
N LYS A 298 -26.06 -5.00 11.10
CA LYS A 298 -26.18 -5.79 12.31
C LYS A 298 -25.60 -5.06 13.53
N LEU A 299 -24.41 -4.46 13.41
CA LEU A 299 -23.80 -3.67 14.48
C LEU A 299 -24.65 -2.46 14.87
N VAL A 300 -25.35 -1.84 13.91
CA VAL A 300 -26.35 -0.76 14.20
C VAL A 300 -27.50 -1.30 15.03
N ALA A 301 -28.07 -2.45 14.64
CA ALA A 301 -29.16 -3.07 15.39
C ALA A 301 -28.75 -3.50 16.82
N GLU A 302 -27.48 -3.85 17.03
CA GLU A 302 -26.88 -4.16 18.32
C GLU A 302 -26.48 -2.91 19.15
N GLY A 303 -26.64 -1.69 18.61
CA GLY A 303 -26.23 -0.45 19.26
C GLY A 303 -24.71 -0.24 19.35
N ARG A 304 -23.90 -1.02 18.64
CA ARG A 304 -22.44 -0.97 18.60
C ARG A 304 -21.89 -0.06 17.52
N PHE A 305 -22.70 0.28 16.54
CA PHE A 305 -22.39 1.24 15.48
C PHE A 305 -23.52 2.25 15.34
N ARG A 306 -23.17 3.52 15.13
CA ARG A 306 -24.18 4.60 15.02
C ARG A 306 -24.84 4.53 13.64
N GLU A 307 -26.16 4.63 13.64
CA GLU A 307 -26.98 4.61 12.42
C GLU A 307 -26.68 5.80 11.49
N ASP A 308 -26.50 7.01 12.07
CA ASP A 308 -26.21 8.24 11.33
C ASP A 308 -24.84 8.13 10.60
N LEU A 309 -23.81 7.60 11.25
CA LEU A 309 -22.50 7.35 10.65
C LEU A 309 -22.60 6.28 9.55
N TYR A 310 -23.37 5.20 9.78
CA TYR A 310 -23.56 4.16 8.78
C TYR A 310 -24.10 4.73 7.48
N PHE A 311 -25.17 5.52 7.50
CA PHE A 311 -25.71 6.15 6.30
C PHE A 311 -24.75 7.14 5.64
N ARG A 312 -23.93 7.85 6.43
CA ARG A 312 -22.95 8.78 5.92
C ARG A 312 -21.76 8.09 5.22
N LEU A 313 -21.37 6.90 5.68
CA LEU A 313 -20.32 6.08 5.07
C LEU A 313 -20.84 5.28 3.88
N ASN A 314 -22.05 4.76 3.94
CA ASN A 314 -22.65 3.85 2.96
C ASN A 314 -23.30 4.57 1.76
N VAL A 315 -22.64 5.64 1.26
CA VAL A 315 -23.13 6.36 0.06
C VAL A 315 -22.88 5.55 -1.21
N VAL A 316 -21.70 4.99 -1.33
CA VAL A 316 -21.36 4.09 -2.44
C VAL A 316 -20.86 2.76 -1.88
N PRO A 317 -21.74 1.76 -1.73
CA PRO A 317 -21.34 0.43 -1.29
C PRO A 317 -20.64 -0.33 -2.42
N VAL A 318 -19.49 -0.95 -2.09
CA VAL A 318 -18.74 -1.83 -2.97
C VAL A 318 -18.46 -3.14 -2.21
N VAL A 319 -18.86 -4.25 -2.81
CA VAL A 319 -18.64 -5.58 -2.22
C VAL A 319 -17.51 -6.27 -2.98
N VAL A 320 -16.47 -6.68 -2.26
CA VAL A 320 -15.36 -7.48 -2.80
C VAL A 320 -15.67 -8.95 -2.52
N PRO A 321 -15.88 -9.77 -3.56
CA PRO A 321 -16.23 -11.17 -3.36
C PRO A 321 -15.08 -11.94 -2.71
N PRO A 322 -15.36 -12.91 -1.84
CA PRO A 322 -14.33 -13.81 -1.30
C PRO A 322 -13.76 -14.70 -2.42
N LEU A 323 -12.53 -15.19 -2.22
CA LEU A 323 -11.79 -15.94 -3.26
C LEU A 323 -12.52 -17.20 -3.72
N ARG A 324 -13.25 -17.89 -2.85
CA ARG A 324 -14.09 -19.05 -3.18
C ARG A 324 -15.25 -18.77 -4.15
N GLU A 325 -15.69 -17.51 -4.25
CA GLU A 325 -16.74 -17.07 -5.20
C GLU A 325 -16.15 -16.60 -6.55
N ARG A 326 -14.81 -16.58 -6.64
CA ARG A 326 -14.08 -16.22 -7.87
C ARG A 326 -12.96 -17.24 -8.19
N PRO A 327 -13.29 -18.52 -8.38
CA PRO A 327 -12.29 -19.55 -8.62
C PRO A 327 -11.47 -19.32 -9.90
N SER A 328 -12.05 -18.66 -10.91
CA SER A 328 -11.33 -18.25 -12.13
C SER A 328 -10.14 -17.30 -11.87
N ASP A 329 -10.13 -16.58 -10.75
CA ASP A 329 -9.06 -15.66 -10.40
C ASP A 329 -7.91 -16.36 -9.66
N ILE A 330 -8.11 -17.60 -9.17
CA ILE A 330 -7.08 -18.33 -8.40
C ILE A 330 -5.84 -18.64 -9.26
N PRO A 331 -5.96 -19.20 -10.49
CA PRO A 331 -4.79 -19.51 -11.30
C PRO A 331 -3.93 -18.27 -11.62
N PRO A 332 -4.48 -17.17 -12.16
CA PRO A 332 -3.67 -16.00 -12.48
C PRO A 332 -3.08 -15.32 -11.24
N LEU A 333 -3.75 -15.37 -10.08
CA LEU A 333 -3.20 -14.89 -8.81
C LEU A 333 -2.03 -15.77 -8.36
N ALA A 334 -2.16 -17.09 -8.43
CA ALA A 334 -1.13 -18.03 -8.05
C ALA A 334 0.12 -17.85 -8.93
N GLU A 335 -0.04 -17.81 -10.25
CA GLU A 335 1.05 -17.59 -11.22
C GLU A 335 1.77 -16.25 -10.95
N HIS A 336 1.01 -15.19 -10.69
CA HIS A 336 1.57 -13.89 -10.36
C HIS A 336 2.45 -13.95 -9.10
N PHE A 337 1.96 -14.58 -8.03
CA PHE A 337 2.73 -14.69 -6.79
C PHE A 337 3.96 -15.57 -6.96
N VAL A 338 3.88 -16.69 -7.69
CA VAL A 338 5.04 -17.52 -8.03
C VAL A 338 6.08 -16.70 -8.77
N ALA A 339 5.70 -16.02 -9.85
CA ALA A 339 6.62 -15.20 -10.65
C ALA A 339 7.24 -14.07 -9.82
N ARG A 340 6.48 -13.46 -8.92
CA ARG A 340 6.94 -12.41 -8.02
C ARG A 340 7.98 -12.94 -7.03
N PHE A 341 7.67 -14.00 -6.30
CA PHE A 341 8.58 -14.53 -5.28
C PHE A 341 9.83 -15.17 -5.87
N CYS A 342 9.74 -15.86 -7.01
CA CYS A 342 10.90 -16.35 -7.73
C CYS A 342 11.84 -15.20 -8.13
N ARG A 343 11.30 -14.09 -8.62
CA ARG A 343 12.06 -12.89 -8.95
C ARG A 343 12.73 -12.25 -7.73
N GLU A 344 11.99 -12.13 -6.62
CA GLU A 344 12.51 -11.60 -5.35
C GLU A 344 13.68 -12.45 -4.81
N LEU A 345 13.66 -13.77 -5.07
CA LEU A 345 14.71 -14.72 -4.69
C LEU A 345 15.84 -14.86 -5.74
N GLY A 346 15.74 -14.16 -6.88
CA GLY A 346 16.70 -14.29 -7.99
C GLY A 346 16.71 -15.67 -8.65
N ARG A 347 15.58 -16.41 -8.61
CA ARG A 347 15.43 -17.75 -9.18
C ARG A 347 14.62 -17.71 -10.48
N PRO A 348 14.77 -18.71 -11.37
CA PRO A 348 13.85 -18.91 -12.49
C PRO A 348 12.41 -19.06 -11.99
N THR A 349 11.43 -18.62 -12.80
CA THR A 349 10.02 -18.75 -12.44
C THR A 349 9.61 -20.22 -12.44
N ALA A 350 9.19 -20.74 -11.29
CA ALA A 350 8.67 -22.09 -11.17
C ALA A 350 7.30 -22.21 -11.86
N HIS A 351 6.94 -23.42 -12.30
CA HIS A 351 5.66 -23.71 -12.92
C HIS A 351 4.69 -24.37 -11.93
N LEU A 352 3.40 -24.04 -12.04
CA LEU A 352 2.35 -24.71 -11.27
C LEU A 352 1.94 -26.01 -11.98
N HIS A 353 2.16 -27.16 -11.33
CA HIS A 353 1.66 -28.44 -11.81
C HIS A 353 0.13 -28.47 -11.77
N PRO A 354 -0.57 -29.06 -12.78
CA PRO A 354 -2.02 -29.12 -12.81
C PRO A 354 -2.65 -29.71 -11.52
N GLY A 355 -2.04 -30.74 -10.92
CA GLY A 355 -2.51 -31.32 -9.66
C GLY A 355 -2.41 -30.38 -8.45
N ALA A 356 -1.44 -29.43 -8.43
CA ALA A 356 -1.39 -28.39 -7.42
C ALA A 356 -2.53 -27.38 -7.63
N LEU A 357 -2.78 -27.01 -8.88
CA LEU A 357 -3.85 -26.08 -9.23
C LEU A 357 -5.23 -26.64 -8.90
N GLU A 358 -5.49 -27.93 -9.16
CA GLU A 358 -6.74 -28.62 -8.76
C GLU A 358 -6.99 -28.53 -7.26
N ARG A 359 -5.95 -28.72 -6.44
CA ARG A 359 -6.05 -28.59 -4.98
C ARG A 359 -6.36 -27.16 -4.56
N MET A 360 -5.71 -26.18 -5.19
CA MET A 360 -5.98 -24.76 -4.93
C MET A 360 -7.41 -24.37 -5.30
N LEU A 361 -7.95 -24.89 -6.41
CA LEU A 361 -9.33 -24.64 -6.84
C LEU A 361 -10.38 -25.28 -5.92
N ALA A 362 -10.07 -26.44 -5.34
CA ALA A 362 -10.96 -27.15 -4.43
C ALA A 362 -11.02 -26.55 -3.02
N TYR A 363 -10.03 -25.74 -2.64
CA TYR A 363 -9.93 -25.18 -1.29
C TYR A 363 -10.79 -23.92 -1.13
N ARG A 364 -11.33 -23.69 0.07
CA ARG A 364 -12.28 -22.60 0.35
C ARG A 364 -11.63 -21.22 0.61
N TRP A 365 -10.35 -21.18 0.87
CA TRP A 365 -9.60 -19.95 1.10
C TRP A 365 -10.20 -19.04 2.19
N PRO A 366 -10.30 -19.48 3.44
CA PRO A 366 -10.86 -18.65 4.52
C PRO A 366 -10.07 -17.35 4.72
N GLY A 367 -8.75 -17.33 4.48
CA GLY A 367 -7.90 -16.13 4.48
C GLY A 367 -7.78 -15.46 3.13
N ASN A 368 -8.58 -15.87 2.13
CA ASN A 368 -8.66 -15.27 0.80
C ASN A 368 -7.29 -15.13 0.09
N VAL A 369 -7.07 -14.01 -0.60
CA VAL A 369 -5.83 -13.73 -1.34
C VAL A 369 -4.60 -13.63 -0.43
N ARG A 370 -4.78 -13.19 0.83
CA ARG A 370 -3.69 -13.13 1.81
C ARG A 370 -3.17 -14.53 2.15
N GLU A 371 -4.07 -15.49 2.32
CA GLU A 371 -3.71 -16.90 2.57
C GLU A 371 -3.04 -17.52 1.34
N LEU A 372 -3.61 -17.35 0.16
CA LEU A 372 -3.03 -17.83 -1.10
C LEU A 372 -1.60 -17.32 -1.28
N ARG A 373 -1.40 -16.01 -1.10
CA ARG A 373 -0.07 -15.39 -1.17
C ARG A 373 0.91 -16.03 -0.19
N ASN A 374 0.52 -16.17 1.09
CA ASN A 374 1.40 -16.70 2.13
C ASN A 374 1.76 -18.17 1.87
N ILE A 375 0.82 -18.97 1.36
CA ILE A 375 1.08 -20.36 0.99
C ILE A 375 2.08 -20.43 -0.16
N ILE A 376 1.88 -19.65 -1.22
CA ILE A 376 2.79 -19.63 -2.36
C ILE A 376 4.18 -19.12 -1.95
N GLU A 377 4.25 -18.07 -1.13
CA GLU A 377 5.51 -17.55 -0.59
C GLU A 377 6.30 -18.65 0.14
N ARG A 378 5.64 -19.39 1.03
CA ARG A 378 6.23 -20.50 1.76
C ARG A 378 6.71 -21.63 0.83
N VAL A 379 5.88 -22.03 -0.13
CA VAL A 379 6.21 -23.11 -1.08
C VAL A 379 7.40 -22.72 -1.96
N VAL A 380 7.43 -21.51 -2.50
CA VAL A 380 8.54 -21.03 -3.34
C VAL A 380 9.82 -20.88 -2.52
N LEU A 381 9.72 -20.51 -1.25
CA LEU A 381 10.88 -20.34 -0.37
C LEU A 381 11.50 -21.67 0.06
N LEU A 382 10.67 -22.66 0.43
CA LEU A 382 11.11 -23.86 1.14
C LEU A 382 11.11 -25.14 0.30
N GLU A 383 10.20 -25.29 -0.68
CA GLU A 383 9.87 -26.59 -1.26
C GLU A 383 10.12 -26.67 -2.78
N ALA A 384 9.93 -25.58 -3.50
CA ALA A 384 9.91 -25.62 -4.96
C ALA A 384 11.25 -25.19 -5.58
N GLU A 385 11.82 -26.03 -6.45
CA GLU A 385 12.94 -25.65 -7.32
C GLU A 385 12.40 -25.13 -8.65
N ASP A 386 11.87 -25.98 -9.54
CA ASP A 386 11.37 -25.59 -10.87
C ASP A 386 9.86 -25.79 -11.04
N GLU A 387 9.23 -26.64 -10.24
CA GLU A 387 7.83 -27.00 -10.36
C GLU A 387 7.13 -27.12 -8.98
N ILE A 388 5.97 -26.46 -8.84
CA ILE A 388 5.14 -26.57 -7.64
C ILE A 388 4.11 -27.67 -7.82
N ARG A 389 4.26 -28.76 -7.08
CA ARG A 389 3.39 -29.93 -7.10
C ARG A 389 2.44 -29.97 -5.91
N ALA A 390 1.43 -30.84 -5.97
CA ALA A 390 0.45 -31.02 -4.91
C ALA A 390 1.07 -31.42 -3.56
N GLU A 391 2.18 -32.14 -3.56
CA GLU A 391 2.95 -32.57 -2.38
C GLU A 391 3.66 -31.41 -1.65
N HIS A 392 3.96 -30.31 -2.37
CA HIS A 392 4.56 -29.10 -1.80
C HIS A 392 3.52 -28.22 -1.10
N LEU A 393 2.22 -28.47 -1.34
CA LEU A 393 1.15 -27.72 -0.72
C LEU A 393 0.92 -28.20 0.72
N PRO A 394 0.50 -27.31 1.63
CA PRO A 394 0.14 -27.67 2.99
C PRO A 394 -0.93 -28.77 3.05
N SER A 395 -0.87 -29.58 4.11
CA SER A 395 -1.81 -30.69 4.33
C SER A 395 -3.27 -30.25 4.33
N GLU A 396 -3.57 -29.02 4.73
CA GLU A 396 -4.90 -28.44 4.74
C GLU A 396 -5.52 -28.36 3.33
N LEU A 397 -4.70 -28.13 2.30
CA LEU A 397 -5.12 -28.14 0.90
C LEU A 397 -5.19 -29.57 0.34
N THR A 398 -4.47 -30.53 0.93
CA THR A 398 -4.39 -31.91 0.41
C THR A 398 -5.46 -32.83 0.98
N THR A 399 -5.90 -32.62 2.23
CA THR A 399 -6.82 -33.55 2.93
C THR A 399 -8.29 -33.15 2.84
N GLY A 400 -8.63 -31.98 2.32
CA GLY A 400 -10.01 -31.47 2.29
C GLY A 400 -10.63 -31.25 3.68
N ALA A 401 -9.86 -31.43 4.74
CA ALA A 401 -10.31 -31.27 6.11
C ALA A 401 -10.33 -29.78 6.49
N HIS A 402 -11.54 -29.28 6.70
CA HIS A 402 -11.74 -27.95 7.26
C HIS A 402 -11.40 -27.96 8.76
N ALA A 403 -10.18 -27.52 9.09
CA ALA A 403 -9.96 -26.87 10.36
C ALA A 403 -9.95 -25.34 10.09
N PRO A 404 -10.69 -24.50 10.82
CA PRO A 404 -10.60 -23.05 10.70
C PRO A 404 -9.16 -22.63 11.03
N ALA A 405 -8.44 -22.07 10.04
CA ALA A 405 -7.09 -21.56 10.24
C ALA A 405 -7.16 -20.38 11.21
N GLY A 406 -6.52 -20.54 12.37
CA GLY A 406 -6.33 -19.45 13.33
C GLY A 406 -7.04 -19.55 14.66
N ALA A 407 -7.80 -20.60 14.93
CA ALA A 407 -8.08 -20.91 16.33
C ALA A 407 -6.96 -21.86 16.83
N PRO A 408 -6.25 -21.54 17.94
CA PRO A 408 -5.67 -22.61 18.71
C PRO A 408 -6.82 -23.58 18.94
N SER A 409 -6.60 -24.89 18.70
CA SER A 409 -7.58 -25.92 19.02
C SER A 409 -7.88 -25.81 20.52
N GLU A 410 -8.84 -24.94 20.84
CA GLU A 410 -9.38 -24.91 22.19
C GLU A 410 -10.01 -26.26 22.40
N PRO A 411 -9.55 -27.05 23.37
CA PRO A 411 -10.12 -28.36 23.66
C PRO A 411 -11.59 -28.25 24.09
N PHE A 412 -12.12 -27.02 24.20
CA PHE A 412 -13.47 -26.75 24.67
C PHE A 412 -14.15 -25.66 23.83
N PRO A 413 -15.27 -25.96 23.17
CA PRO A 413 -16.07 -24.90 22.51
C PRO A 413 -16.61 -23.92 23.55
N PRO A 414 -16.61 -22.59 23.26
CA PRO A 414 -17.09 -21.58 24.19
C PRO A 414 -18.57 -21.83 24.54
N GLY A 415 -18.86 -21.87 25.83
CA GLY A 415 -20.22 -22.04 26.37
C GLY A 415 -20.61 -23.44 26.80
N ILE A 416 -19.77 -24.48 26.60
CA ILE A 416 -20.02 -25.82 27.09
C ILE A 416 -19.08 -26.13 28.25
N VAL A 417 -19.61 -26.14 29.48
CA VAL A 417 -18.90 -26.63 30.66
C VAL A 417 -19.11 -28.15 30.75
N ARG A 418 -18.02 -28.92 30.61
CA ARG A 418 -18.07 -30.38 30.85
C ARG A 418 -17.59 -30.69 32.24
N PRO A 419 -18.11 -31.75 32.88
CA PRO A 419 -17.60 -32.24 34.14
C PRO A 419 -16.10 -32.55 34.04
N LEU A 420 -15.32 -32.24 35.07
CA LEU A 420 -13.86 -32.43 35.10
C LEU A 420 -13.49 -33.90 34.79
N ALA A 421 -14.31 -34.85 35.26
CA ALA A 421 -14.10 -36.26 35.02
C ALA A 421 -14.14 -36.66 33.52
N GLU A 422 -15.03 -36.02 32.72
CA GLU A 422 -15.06 -36.25 31.27
C GLU A 422 -13.81 -35.70 30.57
N ILE A 423 -13.37 -34.53 31.02
CA ILE A 423 -12.15 -33.88 30.48
C ILE A 423 -10.93 -34.73 30.79
N GLU A 424 -10.79 -35.19 32.02
CA GLU A 424 -9.72 -36.10 32.43
C GLU A 424 -9.73 -37.39 31.63
N LYS A 425 -10.89 -38.01 31.45
CA LYS A 425 -11.05 -39.22 30.64
C LYS A 425 -10.56 -39.02 29.22
N LEU A 426 -11.02 -37.97 28.53
CA LEU A 426 -10.63 -37.65 27.16
C LEU A 426 -9.12 -37.35 27.05
N ALA A 427 -8.53 -36.64 28.02
CA ALA A 427 -7.11 -36.38 28.02
C ALA A 427 -6.26 -37.63 28.20
N ILE A 428 -6.72 -38.55 29.03
CA ILE A 428 -6.05 -39.86 29.26
C ILE A 428 -6.15 -40.75 28.01
N GLU A 429 -7.34 -40.86 27.41
CA GLU A 429 -7.55 -41.62 26.17
C GLU A 429 -6.68 -41.10 25.03
N HIS A 430 -6.62 -39.79 24.86
CA HIS A 430 -5.80 -39.14 23.83
C HIS A 430 -4.29 -39.41 24.08
N ALA A 431 -3.81 -39.22 25.32
CA ALA A 431 -2.42 -39.46 25.66
C ALA A 431 -2.00 -40.94 25.47
N LEU A 432 -2.89 -41.89 25.75
CA LEU A 432 -2.62 -43.28 25.49
C LEU A 432 -2.58 -43.60 24.00
N GLY A 433 -3.46 -43.00 23.19
CA GLY A 433 -3.46 -43.14 21.73
C GLY A 433 -2.14 -42.61 21.12
N VAL A 434 -1.70 -41.41 21.53
CA VAL A 434 -0.43 -40.81 21.04
C VAL A 434 0.81 -41.62 21.48
N CYS A 435 0.72 -42.32 22.61
CA CYS A 435 1.82 -43.13 23.17
C CYS A 435 1.72 -44.64 22.84
N ASP A 436 0.89 -45.04 21.89
CA ASP A 436 0.68 -46.45 21.50
C ASP A 436 0.42 -47.39 22.71
N GLY A 437 -0.35 -46.93 23.69
CA GLY A 437 -0.67 -47.65 24.91
C GLY A 437 0.39 -47.64 26.00
N ASN A 438 1.53 -46.98 25.80
CA ASN A 438 2.61 -46.94 26.79
C ASN A 438 2.26 -46.04 28.01
N LYS A 439 1.78 -46.70 29.07
CA LYS A 439 1.30 -46.07 30.31
C LYS A 439 2.35 -45.17 31.01
N THR A 440 3.65 -45.47 30.86
CA THR A 440 4.73 -44.67 31.48
C THR A 440 4.94 -43.38 30.73
N ARG A 441 4.97 -43.45 29.39
CA ARG A 441 5.13 -42.30 28.52
C ARG A 441 3.90 -41.38 28.58
N ALA A 442 2.70 -41.95 28.60
CA ALA A 442 1.44 -41.20 28.73
C ALA A 442 1.35 -40.46 30.06
N ALA A 443 1.78 -41.07 31.19
CA ALA A 443 1.82 -40.40 32.48
C ALA A 443 2.77 -39.20 32.50
N THR A 444 3.95 -39.34 31.87
CA THR A 444 4.92 -38.23 31.73
C THR A 444 4.35 -37.09 30.89
N MET A 445 3.65 -37.37 29.76
CA MET A 445 3.01 -36.36 28.90
C MET A 445 1.86 -35.64 29.60
N LEU A 446 1.10 -36.34 30.45
CA LEU A 446 0.01 -35.77 31.24
C LEU A 446 0.50 -35.03 32.51
N GLY A 447 1.79 -35.07 32.82
CA GLY A 447 2.34 -34.44 34.03
C GLY A 447 1.90 -35.08 35.34
N ILE A 448 1.48 -36.38 35.34
CA ILE A 448 1.00 -37.10 36.51
C ILE A 448 1.88 -38.32 36.82
N ALA A 449 1.84 -38.77 38.07
CA ALA A 449 2.56 -39.95 38.46
C ALA A 449 1.94 -41.20 37.78
N ARG A 450 2.78 -42.19 37.41
CA ARG A 450 2.31 -43.46 36.77
C ARG A 450 1.25 -44.15 37.62
N GLN A 451 1.37 -44.10 38.94
CA GLN A 451 0.39 -44.70 39.88
C GLN A 451 -0.96 -43.96 39.80
N THR A 452 -0.97 -42.64 39.69
CA THR A 452 -2.19 -41.84 39.50
C THR A 452 -2.89 -42.18 38.18
N LEU A 453 -2.11 -42.34 37.08
CA LEU A 453 -2.67 -42.79 35.81
C LEU A 453 -3.32 -44.18 35.90
N ARG A 454 -2.68 -45.13 36.59
CA ARG A 454 -3.26 -46.46 36.81
C ARG A 454 -4.56 -46.42 37.59
N THR A 455 -4.66 -45.61 38.62
CA THR A 455 -5.88 -45.40 39.41
C THR A 455 -6.99 -44.82 38.53
N LYS A 456 -6.68 -43.81 37.71
CA LYS A 456 -7.63 -43.15 36.82
C LYS A 456 -8.09 -44.07 35.68
N LEU A 457 -7.22 -44.93 35.15
CA LEU A 457 -7.60 -45.92 34.14
C LEU A 457 -8.61 -46.93 34.69
N LYS A 458 -8.46 -47.36 35.95
CA LYS A 458 -9.45 -48.22 36.64
C LYS A 458 -10.76 -47.48 36.91
N GLU A 459 -10.68 -46.24 37.37
CA GLU A 459 -11.85 -45.38 37.68
C GLU A 459 -12.72 -45.12 36.42
N TYR A 460 -12.10 -44.89 35.27
CA TYR A 460 -12.80 -44.56 34.03
C TYR A 460 -13.02 -45.77 33.11
N ALA A 461 -12.62 -46.98 33.53
CA ALA A 461 -12.70 -48.25 32.74
C ALA A 461 -12.08 -48.09 31.34
N ILE A 462 -10.92 -47.47 31.23
CA ILE A 462 -10.16 -47.27 29.99
C ILE A 462 -9.11 -48.37 29.85
N GLY A 463 -9.27 -49.28 28.88
CA GLY A 463 -8.39 -50.39 28.58
C GLY A 463 -8.67 -51.63 29.44
N ASP A 464 -8.85 -52.79 28.79
CA ASP A 464 -9.04 -54.11 29.45
C ASP A 464 -7.81 -54.47 30.30
N ASP A 465 -7.94 -54.40 31.62
CA ASP A 465 -6.99 -55.00 32.60
C ASP A 465 -7.32 -56.50 32.79
N ALA A 466 -7.20 -57.27 31.74
CA ALA A 466 -7.09 -58.73 31.82
C ALA A 466 -5.64 -59.08 31.45
N GLU A 467 -4.71 -58.99 32.41
CA GLU A 467 -3.43 -59.76 32.53
C GLU A 467 -2.43 -59.00 33.40
N ASP A 468 -2.56 -59.13 34.70
CA ASP A 468 -1.46 -59.02 35.63
C ASP A 468 -1.81 -59.81 36.93
N SER A 469 -1.97 -61.12 36.80
CA SER A 469 -1.80 -62.10 37.86
C SER A 469 -0.36 -62.58 37.79
N GLU A 470 0.53 -62.04 38.65
CA GLU A 470 1.81 -62.64 38.92
C GLU A 470 1.59 -64.02 39.57
N PRO A 471 2.32 -65.08 39.16
CA PRO A 471 2.46 -66.28 39.98
C PRO A 471 3.47 -66.03 41.12
N VAL A 472 3.14 -66.61 42.27
CA VAL A 472 3.89 -66.74 43.54
C VAL A 472 5.35 -67.11 43.35
#